data_d4c7766125cbf7275f388456ced0f381
#
_entry.id   d4c7766125cbf7275f388456ced0f381
#
_cell.length_a   1.000
_cell.length_b   1.000
_cell.length_c   1.000
_cell.angle_alpha   90.00
_cell.angle_beta   90.00
_cell.angle_gamma   90.00
#
_symmetry.space_group_name_H-M   'P 1'
#
loop_
_entity.id
_entity.type
_entity.pdbx_description
1 polymer ?
#
loop_
_entity_poly.entity_id
_entity_poly.type
_entity_poly.pdbx_seq_one_letter_code
_entity_poly.pdbx_strand_id
1 'polypeptide(L)'
;MLNRDFTKSNKDYIKKNRIPLIAVSLFLIIGLVMALVFGFNGNFELKGYNEFGITVGTMDKKDRSDVVDETKKIINSYNGSYESYSIVGEGANTEIIIRYTKNVSSEEQVKISNEISDEVGIDISLISPHTHVDGSVRAEDYIFAATSILIILLVASIFAMIRYNVASAISLIATSAIGSLAFMSFASILRLSIGLSYFAMLVALNVLIVYFAFNIFETIRKESWLKSNDYAMAIKSSLNHNKFRFNFIAIAMMVLGLLFVIIGTTAIKYVSINIMIMAVSVLAASYYVLPFVWSMLIAYNKLKISKTVNSDQKNK
;
A
#
# COMPACT_ATOMS: atom_id res chain seq x y z
N MET A 1 -22.60 -38.43 15.08
CA MET A 1 -22.54 -38.26 13.62
C MET A 1 -22.20 -36.84 13.19
N LEU A 2 -22.80 -35.81 13.75
CA LEU A 2 -22.56 -34.39 13.42
C LEU A 2 -21.08 -33.94 13.51
N ASN A 3 -20.27 -34.52 14.38
CA ASN A 3 -18.90 -34.08 14.65
C ASN A 3 -17.87 -34.58 13.59
N ARG A 4 -18.18 -35.64 12.84
CA ARG A 4 -17.29 -36.16 11.79
C ARG A 4 -17.42 -35.39 10.46
N ASP A 5 -18.63 -34.99 10.11
CA ASP A 5 -18.89 -34.27 8.85
C ASP A 5 -18.43 -32.82 8.92
N PHE A 6 -18.55 -32.19 10.10
CA PHE A 6 -18.04 -30.84 10.35
C PHE A 6 -16.51 -30.75 10.21
N THR A 7 -15.79 -31.69 10.83
CA THR A 7 -14.31 -31.72 10.72
C THR A 7 -13.85 -32.03 9.31
N LYS A 8 -14.65 -32.78 8.52
CA LYS A 8 -14.35 -33.09 7.12
C LYS A 8 -14.54 -31.88 6.22
N SER A 9 -15.66 -31.16 6.30
CA SER A 9 -15.94 -29.96 5.52
C SER A 9 -14.89 -28.85 5.76
N ASN A 10 -14.52 -28.60 7.02
CA ASN A 10 -13.46 -27.62 7.34
C ASN A 10 -12.07 -28.08 6.87
N LYS A 11 -11.75 -29.38 6.99
CA LYS A 11 -10.49 -29.90 6.47
C LYS A 11 -10.41 -29.78 4.95
N ASP A 12 -11.51 -30.05 4.24
CA ASP A 12 -11.57 -29.93 2.78
C ASP A 12 -11.47 -28.47 2.35
N TYR A 13 -12.10 -27.53 3.06
CA TYR A 13 -11.97 -26.10 2.81
C TYR A 13 -10.53 -25.62 3.03
N ILE A 14 -9.90 -25.99 4.14
CA ILE A 14 -8.52 -25.65 4.45
C ILE A 14 -7.58 -26.25 3.39
N LYS A 15 -7.81 -27.51 2.98
CA LYS A 15 -7.01 -28.20 1.96
C LYS A 15 -7.10 -27.51 0.60
N LYS A 16 -8.32 -27.10 0.19
CA LYS A 16 -8.55 -26.43 -1.09
C LYS A 16 -7.93 -25.03 -1.15
N ASN A 17 -7.89 -24.32 -0.03
CA ASN A 17 -7.33 -22.95 0.04
C ASN A 17 -5.82 -22.91 0.38
N ARG A 18 -5.13 -24.06 0.44
CA ARG A 18 -3.68 -24.09 0.64
C ARG A 18 -2.90 -23.46 -0.52
N ILE A 19 -3.34 -23.70 -1.77
CA ILE A 19 -2.62 -23.18 -2.95
C ILE A 19 -2.57 -21.66 -2.97
N PRO A 20 -3.69 -20.92 -2.85
CA PRO A 20 -3.65 -19.46 -2.76
C PRO A 20 -2.80 -18.94 -1.60
N LEU A 21 -2.81 -19.62 -0.46
CA LEU A 21 -2.01 -19.21 0.70
C LEU A 21 -0.51 -19.43 0.49
N ILE A 22 -0.14 -20.57 -0.13
CA ILE A 22 1.25 -20.80 -0.50
C ILE A 22 1.71 -19.72 -1.48
N ALA A 23 0.87 -19.34 -2.46
CA ALA A 23 1.18 -18.25 -3.39
C ALA A 23 1.37 -16.91 -2.66
N VAL A 24 0.49 -16.55 -1.73
CA VAL A 24 0.64 -15.34 -0.90
C VAL A 24 1.91 -15.41 -0.05
N SER A 25 2.19 -16.56 0.60
CA SER A 25 3.39 -16.73 1.42
C SER A 25 4.67 -16.61 0.58
N LEU A 26 4.71 -17.22 -0.60
CA LEU A 26 5.84 -17.12 -1.53
C LEU A 26 6.05 -15.67 -1.98
N PHE A 27 4.98 -14.98 -2.32
CA PHE A 27 5.01 -13.57 -2.69
C PHE A 27 5.57 -12.69 -1.56
N LEU A 28 5.16 -12.92 -0.31
CA LEU A 28 5.68 -12.21 0.86
C LEU A 28 7.18 -12.49 1.08
N ILE A 29 7.62 -13.74 0.90
CA ILE A 29 9.03 -14.11 1.02
C ILE A 29 9.86 -13.39 -0.05
N ILE A 30 9.40 -13.41 -1.32
CA ILE A 30 10.08 -12.70 -2.41
C ILE A 30 10.16 -11.20 -2.09
N GLY A 31 9.06 -10.59 -1.67
CA GLY A 31 9.03 -9.17 -1.29
C GLY A 31 9.97 -8.84 -0.14
N LEU A 32 10.05 -9.70 0.88
CA LEU A 32 10.98 -9.55 2.00
C LEU A 32 12.44 -9.65 1.53
N VAL A 33 12.77 -10.64 0.70
CA VAL A 33 14.12 -10.79 0.14
C VAL A 33 14.50 -9.56 -0.68
N MET A 34 13.60 -9.07 -1.54
CA MET A 34 13.83 -7.85 -2.32
C MET A 34 14.04 -6.62 -1.42
N ALA A 35 13.26 -6.48 -0.35
CA ALA A 35 13.42 -5.41 0.61
C ALA A 35 14.76 -5.46 1.36
N LEU A 36 15.22 -6.66 1.71
CA LEU A 36 16.51 -6.85 2.43
C LEU A 36 17.73 -6.65 1.52
N VAL A 37 17.66 -7.11 0.27
CA VAL A 37 18.80 -7.05 -0.67
C VAL A 37 18.94 -5.66 -1.29
N PHE A 38 17.85 -5.08 -1.74
CA PHE A 38 17.85 -3.82 -2.50
C PHE A 38 17.35 -2.61 -1.70
N GLY A 39 16.82 -2.84 -0.49
CA GLY A 39 16.14 -1.82 0.29
C GLY A 39 14.86 -1.32 -0.39
N PHE A 40 14.19 -0.40 0.26
CA PHE A 40 13.06 0.33 -0.33
C PHE A 40 13.56 1.50 -1.17
N ASN A 41 12.88 1.73 -2.30
CA ASN A 41 13.18 2.88 -3.14
C ASN A 41 12.47 4.13 -2.59
N GLY A 42 13.13 4.87 -1.68
CA GLY A 42 12.59 6.15 -1.22
C GLY A 42 12.62 7.20 -2.31
N ASN A 43 11.56 8.00 -2.44
CA ASN A 43 11.54 9.17 -3.29
C ASN A 43 12.31 10.34 -2.68
N PHE A 44 12.29 11.49 -3.35
CA PHE A 44 12.93 12.72 -2.87
C PHE A 44 12.39 13.20 -1.50
N GLU A 45 11.12 12.89 -1.17
CA GLU A 45 10.54 13.23 0.14
C GLU A 45 11.24 12.50 1.31
N LEU A 46 11.81 11.32 1.03
CA LEU A 46 12.53 10.51 2.03
C LEU A 46 14.03 10.77 2.05
N LYS A 47 14.62 10.93 0.86
CA LYS A 47 16.09 11.00 0.73
C LYS A 47 16.64 12.41 0.80
N GLY A 48 15.78 13.43 0.73
CA GLY A 48 16.20 14.77 0.40
C GLY A 48 16.49 14.91 -1.11
N TYR A 49 16.66 16.13 -1.55
CA TYR A 49 16.87 16.44 -2.94
C TYR A 49 17.66 17.74 -3.09
N ASN A 50 18.20 17.94 -4.29
CA ASN A 50 18.66 19.24 -4.72
C ASN A 50 17.64 19.82 -5.70
N GLU A 51 17.58 21.12 -5.85
CA GLU A 51 16.69 21.74 -6.81
C GLU A 51 17.39 22.87 -7.59
N PHE A 52 16.95 23.05 -8.83
CA PHE A 52 17.23 24.23 -9.62
C PHE A 52 15.92 24.98 -9.82
N GLY A 53 15.90 26.22 -9.38
CA GLY A 53 14.87 27.19 -9.72
C GLY A 53 15.29 27.93 -10.99
N ILE A 54 14.48 27.90 -12.04
CA ILE A 54 14.73 28.59 -13.30
C ILE A 54 13.61 29.58 -13.51
N THR A 55 13.91 30.88 -13.43
CA THR A 55 12.93 31.93 -13.66
C THR A 55 12.70 32.10 -15.16
N VAL A 56 11.51 31.73 -15.64
CA VAL A 56 11.15 31.71 -17.05
C VAL A 56 10.19 32.86 -17.44
N GLY A 57 9.70 33.61 -16.47
CA GLY A 57 8.82 34.77 -16.73
C GLY A 57 7.57 34.40 -17.54
N THR A 58 7.29 35.18 -18.57
CA THR A 58 6.09 35.06 -19.42
C THR A 58 6.25 34.06 -20.59
N MET A 59 7.24 33.14 -20.55
CA MET A 59 7.41 32.12 -21.58
C MET A 59 6.13 31.33 -21.86
N ASP A 60 5.93 30.94 -23.11
CA ASP A 60 4.83 30.08 -23.53
C ASP A 60 4.96 28.66 -22.93
N LYS A 61 3.85 27.95 -22.82
CA LYS A 61 3.83 26.59 -22.25
C LYS A 61 4.72 25.61 -22.99
N LYS A 62 4.88 25.77 -24.32
CA LYS A 62 5.73 24.91 -25.15
C LYS A 62 7.20 25.14 -24.80
N ASP A 63 7.62 26.38 -24.76
CA ASP A 63 9.00 26.75 -24.44
C ASP A 63 9.39 26.33 -23.02
N ARG A 64 8.45 26.39 -22.06
CA ARG A 64 8.65 25.86 -20.69
C ARG A 64 8.88 24.34 -20.68
N SER A 65 8.18 23.60 -21.55
CA SER A 65 8.39 22.14 -21.65
C SER A 65 9.79 21.83 -22.18
N ASP A 66 10.25 22.60 -23.15
CA ASP A 66 11.57 22.42 -23.74
C ASP A 66 12.68 22.72 -22.71
N VAL A 67 12.51 23.77 -21.88
CA VAL A 67 13.40 24.07 -20.74
C VAL A 67 13.49 22.90 -19.76
N VAL A 68 12.35 22.30 -19.41
CA VAL A 68 12.33 21.14 -18.50
C VAL A 68 13.05 19.95 -19.12
N ASP A 69 12.81 19.65 -20.39
CA ASP A 69 13.36 18.48 -21.07
C ASP A 69 14.87 18.61 -21.28
N GLU A 70 15.39 19.80 -21.65
CA GLU A 70 16.82 20.04 -21.74
C GLU A 70 17.51 20.01 -20.38
N THR A 71 16.96 20.69 -19.37
CA THR A 71 17.52 20.64 -18.01
C THR A 71 17.56 19.19 -17.47
N LYS A 72 16.55 18.39 -17.77
CA LYS A 72 16.51 16.98 -17.40
C LYS A 72 17.62 16.17 -18.08
N LYS A 73 17.92 16.42 -19.36
CA LYS A 73 19.02 15.77 -20.07
C LYS A 73 20.37 16.12 -19.42
N ILE A 74 20.57 17.39 -19.11
CA ILE A 74 21.79 17.88 -18.46
C ILE A 74 21.97 17.24 -17.09
N ILE A 75 20.93 17.26 -16.24
CA ILE A 75 20.98 16.63 -14.91
C ILE A 75 21.32 15.13 -15.01
N ASN A 76 20.73 14.43 -15.97
CA ASN A 76 21.00 13.01 -16.19
C ASN A 76 22.42 12.74 -16.67
N SER A 77 23.04 13.65 -17.46
CA SER A 77 24.44 13.52 -17.91
C SER A 77 25.43 13.55 -16.76
N TYR A 78 25.10 14.27 -15.68
CA TYR A 78 25.86 14.30 -14.44
C TYR A 78 25.50 13.18 -13.45
N ASN A 79 24.84 12.11 -13.92
CA ASN A 79 24.32 11.01 -13.08
C ASN A 79 23.35 11.47 -11.99
N GLY A 80 22.71 12.63 -12.15
CA GLY A 80 21.59 13.08 -11.34
C GLY A 80 20.35 12.29 -11.73
N SER A 81 19.57 11.84 -10.76
CA SER A 81 18.25 11.24 -11.03
C SER A 81 17.21 12.33 -10.97
N TYR A 82 16.68 12.70 -12.13
CA TYR A 82 15.52 13.59 -12.20
C TYR A 82 14.32 12.95 -11.49
N GLU A 83 13.67 13.69 -10.61
CA GLU A 83 12.51 13.21 -9.84
C GLU A 83 11.21 13.89 -10.26
N SER A 84 11.20 15.21 -10.28
CA SER A 84 9.99 15.97 -10.59
C SER A 84 10.29 17.41 -10.94
N TYR A 85 9.33 18.08 -11.56
CA TYR A 85 9.32 19.54 -11.65
C TYR A 85 7.99 20.11 -11.16
N SER A 86 8.02 21.37 -10.77
CA SER A 86 6.84 22.16 -10.47
C SER A 86 6.99 23.56 -11.05
N ILE A 87 5.87 24.16 -11.46
CA ILE A 87 5.82 25.55 -11.93
C ILE A 87 5.16 26.36 -10.83
N VAL A 88 5.85 27.38 -10.33
CA VAL A 88 5.43 28.24 -9.24
C VAL A 88 5.43 29.70 -9.70
N GLY A 89 4.54 30.52 -9.14
CA GLY A 89 4.44 31.92 -9.50
C GLY A 89 3.54 32.20 -10.71
N GLU A 90 3.34 33.48 -11.00
CA GLU A 90 2.53 33.95 -12.12
C GLU A 90 3.23 35.11 -12.87
N GLY A 91 2.96 35.22 -14.16
CA GLY A 91 3.49 36.28 -15.00
C GLY A 91 5.02 36.30 -15.04
N ALA A 92 5.62 37.48 -14.81
CA ALA A 92 7.07 37.67 -14.84
C ALA A 92 7.85 36.89 -13.77
N ASN A 93 7.19 36.48 -12.69
CA ASN A 93 7.77 35.73 -11.57
C ASN A 93 7.52 34.23 -11.68
N THR A 94 7.22 33.72 -12.88
CA THR A 94 7.06 32.27 -13.08
C THR A 94 8.42 31.60 -13.02
N GLU A 95 8.51 30.63 -12.13
CA GLU A 95 9.71 29.82 -11.90
C GLU A 95 9.42 28.34 -12.12
N ILE A 96 10.31 27.65 -12.81
CA ILE A 96 10.31 26.19 -12.94
C ILE A 96 11.29 25.64 -11.91
N ILE A 97 10.79 24.89 -10.95
CA ILE A 97 11.58 24.22 -9.92
C ILE A 97 11.77 22.77 -10.34
N ILE A 98 13.01 22.37 -10.61
CA ILE A 98 13.39 21.01 -11.02
C ILE A 98 14.12 20.34 -9.87
N ARG A 99 13.61 19.18 -9.43
CA ARG A 99 14.13 18.39 -8.31
C ARG A 99 14.85 17.15 -8.79
N TYR A 100 16.01 16.88 -8.19
CA TYR A 100 16.82 15.72 -8.51
C TYR A 100 17.52 15.14 -7.27
N THR A 101 17.70 13.82 -7.24
CA THR A 101 18.34 13.11 -6.13
C THR A 101 19.77 12.75 -6.50
N LYS A 102 20.69 13.58 -6.11
CA LYS A 102 22.13 13.25 -6.04
C LYS A 102 22.81 14.32 -5.17
N ASN A 103 23.77 13.91 -4.36
CA ASN A 103 24.68 14.85 -3.76
C ASN A 103 25.64 15.37 -4.83
N VAL A 104 25.39 16.56 -5.30
CA VAL A 104 26.21 17.28 -6.26
C VAL A 104 27.04 18.29 -5.47
N SER A 105 28.35 18.32 -5.70
CA SER A 105 29.22 19.33 -5.07
C SER A 105 28.86 20.73 -5.56
N SER A 106 29.18 21.75 -4.78
CA SER A 106 28.93 23.14 -5.20
C SER A 106 29.60 23.50 -6.53
N GLU A 107 30.74 22.88 -6.82
CA GLU A 107 31.45 23.08 -8.10
C GLU A 107 30.70 22.44 -9.27
N GLU A 108 30.15 21.23 -9.09
CA GLU A 108 29.34 20.57 -10.09
C GLU A 108 28.03 21.33 -10.35
N GLN A 109 27.43 21.92 -9.32
CA GLN A 109 26.23 22.73 -9.47
C GLN A 109 26.45 23.98 -10.34
N VAL A 110 27.57 24.65 -10.12
CA VAL A 110 27.95 25.80 -10.96
C VAL A 110 28.14 25.37 -12.42
N LYS A 111 28.74 24.20 -12.67
CA LYS A 111 28.88 23.65 -14.00
C LYS A 111 27.53 23.33 -14.66
N ILE A 112 26.65 22.68 -13.91
CA ILE A 112 25.29 22.36 -14.38
C ILE A 112 24.52 23.64 -14.67
N SER A 113 24.60 24.66 -13.81
CA SER A 113 23.95 25.95 -14.03
C SER A 113 24.44 26.66 -15.27
N ASN A 114 25.76 26.63 -15.52
CA ASN A 114 26.34 27.19 -16.77
C ASN A 114 25.85 26.45 -18.01
N GLU A 115 25.84 25.11 -17.97
CA GLU A 115 25.38 24.28 -19.07
C GLU A 115 23.88 24.46 -19.35
N ILE A 116 23.06 24.61 -18.30
CA ILE A 116 21.64 24.96 -18.44
C ILE A 116 21.50 26.35 -19.09
N SER A 117 22.29 27.33 -18.64
CA SER A 117 22.28 28.69 -19.22
C SER A 117 22.62 28.67 -20.70
N ASP A 118 23.65 27.92 -21.09
CA ASP A 118 24.14 27.84 -22.46
C ASP A 118 23.17 27.12 -23.40
N GLU A 119 22.63 25.95 -22.97
CA GLU A 119 21.75 25.12 -23.79
C GLU A 119 20.32 25.67 -23.88
N VAL A 120 19.82 26.24 -22.81
CA VAL A 120 18.44 26.75 -22.71
C VAL A 120 18.39 28.24 -23.16
N GLY A 121 19.52 28.95 -23.18
CA GLY A 121 19.60 30.35 -23.54
C GLY A 121 19.00 31.30 -22.48
N ILE A 122 19.01 30.90 -21.22
CA ILE A 122 18.54 31.69 -20.10
C ILE A 122 19.73 32.26 -19.34
N ASP A 123 19.64 33.54 -18.93
CA ASP A 123 20.71 34.17 -18.15
C ASP A 123 20.95 33.39 -16.84
N ILE A 124 22.21 33.13 -16.54
CA ILE A 124 22.61 32.38 -15.32
C ILE A 124 22.10 33.00 -14.03
N SER A 125 21.90 34.33 -14.01
CA SER A 125 21.32 35.04 -12.87
C SER A 125 19.87 34.65 -12.56
N LEU A 126 19.17 34.05 -13.51
CA LEU A 126 17.81 33.54 -13.40
C LEU A 126 17.77 32.06 -12.97
N ILE A 127 18.93 31.44 -12.77
CA ILE A 127 19.06 30.05 -12.35
C ILE A 127 19.52 30.03 -10.89
N SER A 128 18.66 29.58 -10.00
CA SER A 128 18.91 29.51 -8.55
C SER A 128 19.12 28.06 -8.11
N PRO A 129 20.37 27.60 -7.93
CA PRO A 129 20.61 26.28 -7.40
C PRO A 129 20.39 26.27 -5.87
N HIS A 130 19.56 25.36 -5.38
CA HIS A 130 19.39 25.10 -3.95
C HIS A 130 19.96 23.72 -3.61
N THR A 131 21.02 23.73 -2.79
CA THR A 131 21.69 22.51 -2.33
C THR A 131 20.98 21.92 -1.14
N HIS A 132 20.81 20.60 -1.21
CA HIS A 132 20.45 19.76 -0.08
C HIS A 132 19.23 20.25 0.69
N VAL A 133 18.08 20.11 0.07
CA VAL A 133 16.80 20.23 0.75
C VAL A 133 16.54 18.92 1.46
N ASP A 134 16.43 18.94 2.77
CA ASP A 134 16.11 17.75 3.56
C ASP A 134 14.78 17.15 3.13
N GLY A 135 14.69 15.80 3.22
CA GLY A 135 13.45 15.11 2.94
C GLY A 135 12.30 15.63 3.81
N SER A 136 11.15 15.79 3.20
CA SER A 136 9.94 16.29 3.90
C SER A 136 9.36 15.25 4.86
N VAL A 137 9.64 13.96 4.64
CA VAL A 137 9.16 12.86 5.51
C VAL A 137 10.07 12.73 6.72
N ARG A 138 9.53 12.99 7.89
CA ARG A 138 10.22 12.90 9.16
C ARG A 138 9.95 11.57 9.87
N ALA A 139 10.78 11.23 10.85
CA ALA A 139 10.56 10.05 11.69
C ALA A 139 9.17 10.06 12.37
N GLU A 140 8.65 11.25 12.66
CA GLU A 140 7.32 11.45 13.23
C GLU A 140 6.20 10.94 12.31
N ASP A 141 6.33 11.08 10.99
CA ASP A 141 5.32 10.63 10.00
C ASP A 141 5.19 9.11 9.99
N TYR A 142 6.32 8.39 10.13
CA TYR A 142 6.29 6.91 10.26
C TYR A 142 5.62 6.48 11.57
N ILE A 143 5.95 7.15 12.67
CA ILE A 143 5.36 6.87 13.97
C ILE A 143 3.86 7.17 13.91
N PHE A 144 3.47 8.28 13.29
CA PHE A 144 2.08 8.66 13.15
C PHE A 144 1.29 7.64 12.31
N ALA A 145 1.83 7.17 11.18
CA ALA A 145 1.20 6.16 10.36
C ALA A 145 1.06 4.81 11.11
N ALA A 146 2.13 4.37 11.77
CA ALA A 146 2.12 3.14 12.56
C ALA A 146 1.13 3.22 13.73
N THR A 147 1.10 4.33 14.46
CA THR A 147 0.18 4.57 15.58
C THR A 147 -1.26 4.60 15.09
N SER A 148 -1.54 5.24 13.96
CA SER A 148 -2.87 5.27 13.35
C SER A 148 -3.36 3.87 13.02
N ILE A 149 -2.52 3.03 12.43
CA ILE A 149 -2.85 1.62 12.11
C ILE A 149 -3.13 0.85 13.40
N LEU A 150 -2.28 1.00 14.43
CA LEU A 150 -2.48 0.33 15.71
C LEU A 150 -3.79 0.73 16.38
N ILE A 151 -4.15 2.01 16.39
CA ILE A 151 -5.41 2.49 16.95
C ILE A 151 -6.60 1.93 16.18
N ILE A 152 -6.57 1.97 14.84
CA ILE A 152 -7.63 1.42 13.99
C ILE A 152 -7.82 -0.07 14.29
N LEU A 153 -6.75 -0.85 14.34
CA LEU A 153 -6.82 -2.28 14.59
C LEU A 153 -7.26 -2.61 16.01
N LEU A 154 -6.83 -1.85 17.00
CA LEU A 154 -7.23 -2.04 18.39
C LEU A 154 -8.74 -1.81 18.56
N VAL A 155 -9.24 -0.68 18.10
CA VAL A 155 -10.67 -0.35 18.20
C VAL A 155 -11.51 -1.35 17.40
N ALA A 156 -11.12 -1.65 16.16
CA ALA A 156 -11.83 -2.60 15.30
C ALA A 156 -11.81 -4.03 15.88
N SER A 157 -10.70 -4.45 16.49
CA SER A 157 -10.58 -5.79 17.08
C SER A 157 -11.39 -5.92 18.38
N ILE A 158 -11.43 -4.90 19.22
CA ILE A 158 -12.31 -4.87 20.41
C ILE A 158 -13.76 -4.97 19.96
N PHE A 159 -14.17 -4.17 18.96
CA PHE A 159 -15.52 -4.23 18.42
C PHE A 159 -15.84 -5.61 17.81
N ALA A 160 -14.90 -6.18 17.03
CA ALA A 160 -15.07 -7.51 16.45
C ALA A 160 -15.20 -8.61 17.53
N MET A 161 -14.44 -8.50 18.62
CA MET A 161 -14.49 -9.43 19.74
C MET A 161 -15.85 -9.39 20.46
N ILE A 162 -16.37 -8.19 20.73
CA ILE A 162 -17.65 -7.99 21.44
C ILE A 162 -18.83 -8.41 20.55
N ARG A 163 -18.82 -7.99 19.27
CA ARG A 163 -19.97 -8.18 18.38
C ARG A 163 -20.05 -9.56 17.75
N TYR A 164 -18.89 -10.19 17.48
CA TYR A 164 -18.83 -11.48 16.78
C TYR A 164 -18.19 -12.56 17.66
N ASN A 165 -16.88 -12.58 17.78
CA ASN A 165 -16.13 -13.49 18.65
C ASN A 165 -14.61 -13.17 18.65
N VAL A 166 -13.87 -13.82 19.55
CA VAL A 166 -12.41 -13.68 19.63
C VAL A 166 -11.70 -14.12 18.35
N ALA A 167 -12.20 -15.16 17.68
CA ALA A 167 -11.61 -15.62 16.41
C ALA A 167 -11.72 -14.55 15.31
N SER A 168 -12.79 -13.76 15.29
CA SER A 168 -12.96 -12.64 14.36
C SER A 168 -11.96 -11.53 14.64
N ALA A 169 -11.71 -11.20 15.91
CA ALA A 169 -10.72 -10.18 16.28
C ALA A 169 -9.30 -10.60 15.85
N ILE A 170 -8.89 -11.82 16.18
CA ILE A 170 -7.56 -12.34 15.83
C ILE A 170 -7.40 -12.44 14.29
N SER A 171 -8.43 -12.91 13.59
CA SER A 171 -8.38 -13.01 12.12
C SER A 171 -8.29 -11.64 11.45
N LEU A 172 -8.94 -10.62 12.02
CA LEU A 172 -8.83 -9.24 11.54
C LEU A 172 -7.39 -8.72 11.65
N ILE A 173 -6.76 -8.88 12.83
CA ILE A 173 -5.37 -8.45 13.06
C ILE A 173 -4.42 -9.17 12.11
N ALA A 174 -4.54 -10.51 12.00
CA ALA A 174 -3.69 -11.30 11.12
C ALA A 174 -3.86 -10.91 9.64
N THR A 175 -5.10 -10.67 9.20
CA THR A 175 -5.40 -10.26 7.82
C THR A 175 -4.82 -8.88 7.52
N SER A 176 -4.94 -7.96 8.45
CA SER A 176 -4.40 -6.60 8.33
C SER A 176 -2.87 -6.62 8.25
N ALA A 177 -2.21 -7.40 9.10
CA ALA A 177 -0.76 -7.57 9.07
C ALA A 177 -0.29 -8.16 7.72
N ILE A 178 -0.91 -9.26 7.27
CA ILE A 178 -0.55 -9.91 6.00
C ILE A 178 -0.87 -9.01 4.80
N GLY A 179 -2.00 -8.29 4.83
CA GLY A 179 -2.37 -7.33 3.78
C GLY A 179 -1.38 -6.16 3.68
N SER A 180 -0.94 -5.63 4.82
CA SER A 180 0.10 -4.60 4.88
C SER A 180 1.44 -5.10 4.36
N LEU A 181 1.86 -6.32 4.76
CA LEU A 181 3.07 -6.95 4.24
C LEU A 181 2.97 -7.21 2.74
N ALA A 182 1.81 -7.61 2.21
CA ALA A 182 1.61 -7.78 0.78
C ALA A 182 1.75 -6.46 0.02
N PHE A 183 1.18 -5.38 0.54
CA PHE A 183 1.35 -4.04 -0.02
C PHE A 183 2.82 -3.59 -0.04
N MET A 184 3.55 -3.81 1.06
CA MET A 184 4.99 -3.54 1.15
C MET A 184 5.80 -4.42 0.19
N SER A 185 5.42 -5.69 0.01
CA SER A 185 6.07 -6.61 -0.93
C SER A 185 5.92 -6.14 -2.37
N PHE A 186 4.74 -5.65 -2.77
CA PHE A 186 4.55 -5.04 -4.09
C PHE A 186 5.47 -3.84 -4.30
N ALA A 187 5.57 -2.95 -3.29
CA ALA A 187 6.44 -1.79 -3.38
C ALA A 187 7.91 -2.17 -3.58
N SER A 188 8.38 -3.21 -2.87
CA SER A 188 9.76 -3.71 -2.98
C SER A 188 10.03 -4.39 -4.32
N ILE A 189 9.14 -5.29 -4.77
CA ILE A 189 9.29 -6.05 -6.01
C ILE A 189 9.24 -5.13 -7.24
N LEU A 190 8.30 -4.21 -7.26
CA LEU A 190 8.12 -3.27 -8.36
C LEU A 190 9.05 -2.04 -8.26
N ARG A 191 9.88 -1.97 -7.21
CA ARG A 191 10.79 -0.84 -6.95
C ARG A 191 10.05 0.50 -6.95
N LEU A 192 8.84 0.52 -6.39
CA LEU A 192 8.02 1.72 -6.35
C LEU A 192 8.66 2.79 -5.46
N SER A 193 8.46 4.02 -5.86
CA SER A 193 8.91 5.18 -5.09
C SER A 193 8.05 5.34 -3.84
N ILE A 194 8.68 5.24 -2.66
CA ILE A 194 8.03 5.37 -1.35
C ILE A 194 8.19 6.81 -0.87
N GLY A 195 7.08 7.47 -0.59
CA GLY A 195 7.00 8.81 -0.02
C GLY A 195 5.85 8.91 0.98
N LEU A 196 5.46 10.11 1.35
CA LEU A 196 4.39 10.36 2.32
C LEU A 196 3.05 9.74 1.89
N SER A 197 2.74 9.81 0.60
CA SER A 197 1.53 9.20 0.02
C SER A 197 1.44 7.69 0.23
N TYR A 198 2.58 6.99 0.24
CA TYR A 198 2.64 5.55 0.47
C TYR A 198 2.17 5.18 1.89
N PHE A 199 2.59 5.95 2.90
CA PHE A 199 2.16 5.72 4.29
C PHE A 199 0.68 6.02 4.48
N ALA A 200 0.15 7.07 3.84
CA ALA A 200 -1.28 7.35 3.83
C ALA A 200 -2.07 6.20 3.21
N MET A 201 -1.59 5.61 2.10
CA MET A 201 -2.22 4.44 1.48
C MET A 201 -2.13 3.19 2.35
N LEU A 202 -1.06 3.02 3.12
CA LEU A 202 -0.94 1.91 4.07
C LEU A 202 -1.99 2.00 5.20
N VAL A 203 -2.27 3.21 5.69
CA VAL A 203 -3.37 3.44 6.65
C VAL A 203 -4.73 3.15 6.00
N ALA A 204 -4.98 3.68 4.80
CA ALA A 204 -6.21 3.47 4.06
C ALA A 204 -6.47 2.00 3.74
N LEU A 205 -5.43 1.23 3.40
CA LEU A 205 -5.49 -0.22 3.20
C LEU A 205 -6.07 -0.93 4.44
N ASN A 206 -5.58 -0.57 5.62
CA ASN A 206 -6.05 -1.18 6.87
C ASN A 206 -7.52 -0.83 7.16
N VAL A 207 -7.95 0.39 6.88
CA VAL A 207 -9.37 0.80 6.98
C VAL A 207 -10.25 -0.04 6.04
N LEU A 208 -9.81 -0.25 4.80
CA LEU A 208 -10.56 -1.06 3.83
C LEU A 208 -10.61 -2.55 4.22
N ILE A 209 -9.52 -3.10 4.77
CA ILE A 209 -9.52 -4.48 5.30
C ILE A 209 -10.53 -4.60 6.45
N VAL A 210 -10.55 -3.64 7.37
CA VAL A 210 -11.55 -3.61 8.46
C VAL A 210 -12.97 -3.57 7.90
N TYR A 211 -13.23 -2.70 6.94
CA TYR A 211 -14.54 -2.60 6.29
C TYR A 211 -14.96 -3.91 5.62
N PHE A 212 -14.07 -4.56 4.86
CA PHE A 212 -14.37 -5.84 4.21
C PHE A 212 -14.57 -6.96 5.23
N ALA A 213 -13.73 -7.01 6.25
CA ALA A 213 -13.85 -8.00 7.33
C ALA A 213 -15.19 -7.90 8.06
N PHE A 214 -15.64 -6.70 8.41
CA PHE A 214 -16.92 -6.52 9.09
C PHE A 214 -18.10 -6.92 8.21
N ASN A 215 -18.06 -6.64 6.91
CA ASN A 215 -19.10 -7.12 5.99
C ASN A 215 -19.14 -8.64 5.92
N ILE A 216 -17.98 -9.31 5.90
CA ILE A 216 -17.90 -10.78 5.91
C ILE A 216 -18.45 -11.33 7.24
N PHE A 217 -18.01 -10.80 8.38
CA PHE A 217 -18.45 -11.27 9.70
C PHE A 217 -19.94 -11.04 9.93
N GLU A 218 -20.49 -9.89 9.50
CA GLU A 218 -21.92 -9.61 9.61
C GLU A 218 -22.76 -10.57 8.77
N THR A 219 -22.29 -10.92 7.56
CA THR A 219 -22.96 -11.88 6.69
C THR A 219 -22.86 -13.29 7.28
N ILE A 220 -21.68 -13.71 7.75
CA ILE A 220 -21.52 -15.01 8.43
C ILE A 220 -22.49 -15.13 9.61
N ARG A 221 -22.62 -14.08 10.41
CA ARG A 221 -23.50 -14.07 11.58
C ARG A 221 -24.98 -14.28 11.21
N LYS A 222 -25.41 -13.78 10.07
CA LYS A 222 -26.80 -13.90 9.57
C LYS A 222 -27.11 -15.25 8.92
N GLU A 223 -26.08 -15.98 8.52
CA GLU A 223 -26.24 -17.24 7.79
C GLU A 223 -26.80 -18.34 8.66
N SER A 224 -27.80 -19.05 8.13
CA SER A 224 -28.41 -20.21 8.81
C SER A 224 -27.43 -21.37 9.02
N TRP A 225 -26.40 -21.46 8.19
CA TRP A 225 -25.32 -22.46 8.30
C TRP A 225 -24.53 -22.39 9.61
N LEU A 226 -24.53 -21.22 10.26
CA LEU A 226 -23.92 -21.06 11.59
C LEU A 226 -24.69 -21.89 12.64
N LYS A 227 -26.01 -21.99 12.50
CA LYS A 227 -26.86 -22.78 13.39
C LYS A 227 -26.64 -24.29 13.20
N SER A 228 -26.31 -24.72 12.00
CA SER A 228 -25.99 -26.12 11.65
C SER A 228 -24.51 -26.48 11.91
N ASN A 229 -23.71 -25.56 12.42
CA ASN A 229 -22.27 -25.72 12.65
C ASN A 229 -21.43 -25.98 11.37
N ASP A 230 -21.94 -25.64 10.19
CA ASP A 230 -21.19 -25.69 8.94
C ASP A 230 -20.57 -24.32 8.61
N TYR A 231 -19.43 -24.04 9.24
CA TYR A 231 -18.73 -22.77 9.12
C TYR A 231 -18.09 -22.58 7.74
N ALA A 232 -17.71 -23.67 7.07
CA ALA A 232 -17.15 -23.62 5.73
C ALA A 232 -18.18 -23.12 4.71
N MET A 233 -19.43 -23.59 4.83
CA MET A 233 -20.54 -23.10 3.99
C MET A 233 -20.94 -21.67 4.35
N ALA A 234 -20.97 -21.30 5.64
CA ALA A 234 -21.22 -19.93 6.06
C ALA A 234 -20.21 -18.92 5.48
N ILE A 235 -18.90 -19.27 5.48
CA ILE A 235 -17.86 -18.44 4.86
C ILE A 235 -18.08 -18.35 3.35
N LYS A 236 -18.31 -19.48 2.67
CA LYS A 236 -18.49 -19.50 1.22
C LYS A 236 -19.69 -18.67 0.79
N SER A 237 -20.81 -18.79 1.51
CA SER A 237 -22.00 -17.99 1.28
C SER A 237 -21.72 -16.51 1.51
N SER A 238 -21.06 -16.16 2.60
CA SER A 238 -20.68 -14.78 2.91
C SER A 238 -19.78 -14.15 1.85
N LEU A 239 -18.77 -14.88 1.37
CA LEU A 239 -17.89 -14.40 0.30
C LEU A 239 -18.66 -14.20 -1.01
N ASN A 240 -19.54 -15.14 -1.38
CA ASN A 240 -20.38 -14.99 -2.57
C ASN A 240 -21.33 -13.79 -2.47
N HIS A 241 -21.93 -13.57 -1.30
CA HIS A 241 -22.82 -12.43 -1.05
C HIS A 241 -22.11 -11.09 -1.22
N ASN A 242 -20.89 -10.98 -0.70
CA ASN A 242 -20.11 -9.74 -0.73
C ASN A 242 -19.25 -9.57 -2.00
N LYS A 243 -19.14 -10.61 -2.85
CA LYS A 243 -18.26 -10.65 -4.02
C LYS A 243 -18.45 -9.46 -4.95
N PHE A 244 -19.68 -9.14 -5.30
CA PHE A 244 -19.99 -8.03 -6.21
C PHE A 244 -19.51 -6.69 -5.62
N ARG A 245 -19.85 -6.43 -4.36
CA ARG A 245 -19.47 -5.17 -3.67
C ARG A 245 -17.95 -5.00 -3.58
N PHE A 246 -17.23 -6.04 -3.17
CA PHE A 246 -15.78 -5.96 -3.01
C PHE A 246 -15.06 -5.80 -4.34
N ASN A 247 -15.46 -6.57 -5.34
CA ASN A 247 -14.92 -6.44 -6.69
C ASN A 247 -15.23 -5.08 -7.30
N PHE A 248 -16.45 -4.56 -7.09
CA PHE A 248 -16.83 -3.23 -7.58
C PHE A 248 -15.94 -2.14 -6.98
N ILE A 249 -15.71 -2.16 -5.66
CA ILE A 249 -14.82 -1.19 -4.98
C ILE A 249 -13.40 -1.29 -5.55
N ALA A 250 -12.86 -2.49 -5.67
CA ALA A 250 -11.51 -2.69 -6.17
C ALA A 250 -11.37 -2.29 -7.65
N ILE A 251 -12.35 -2.62 -8.49
CA ILE A 251 -12.35 -2.21 -9.90
C ILE A 251 -12.46 -0.69 -10.00
N ALA A 252 -13.33 -0.06 -9.20
CA ALA A 252 -13.43 1.40 -9.17
C ALA A 252 -12.09 2.06 -8.79
N MET A 253 -11.38 1.53 -7.78
CA MET A 253 -10.06 2.00 -7.39
C MET A 253 -9.02 1.80 -8.51
N MET A 254 -9.05 0.65 -9.20
CA MET A 254 -8.16 0.38 -10.33
C MET A 254 -8.42 1.33 -11.50
N VAL A 255 -9.69 1.56 -11.85
CA VAL A 255 -10.08 2.47 -12.92
C VAL A 255 -9.68 3.92 -12.60
N LEU A 256 -9.95 4.39 -11.39
CA LEU A 256 -9.50 5.71 -10.92
C LEU A 256 -7.98 5.83 -10.94
N GLY A 257 -7.26 4.81 -10.45
CA GLY A 257 -5.82 4.77 -10.51
C GLY A 257 -5.31 4.86 -11.96
N LEU A 258 -5.88 4.07 -12.86
CA LEU A 258 -5.50 4.08 -14.27
C LEU A 258 -5.74 5.46 -14.93
N LEU A 259 -6.89 6.08 -14.68
CA LEU A 259 -7.19 7.42 -15.19
C LEU A 259 -6.16 8.44 -14.72
N PHE A 260 -5.81 8.44 -13.44
CA PHE A 260 -4.82 9.35 -12.88
C PHE A 260 -3.38 9.05 -13.34
N VAL A 261 -3.05 7.81 -13.69
CA VAL A 261 -1.77 7.48 -14.33
C VAL A 261 -1.67 8.13 -15.71
N ILE A 262 -2.78 8.19 -16.46
CA ILE A 262 -2.80 8.76 -17.82
C ILE A 262 -2.76 10.29 -17.77
N ILE A 263 -3.59 10.91 -16.92
CA ILE A 263 -3.83 12.36 -16.93
C ILE A 263 -2.91 13.10 -15.94
N GLY A 264 -2.45 12.41 -14.89
CA GLY A 264 -1.78 13.02 -13.75
C GLY A 264 -0.33 13.44 -13.99
N THR A 265 0.12 14.39 -13.18
CA THR A 265 1.55 14.73 -13.02
C THR A 265 2.30 13.56 -12.40
N THR A 266 3.64 13.61 -12.41
CA THR A 266 4.49 12.55 -11.84
C THR A 266 4.11 12.17 -10.41
N ALA A 267 3.83 13.16 -9.55
CA ALA A 267 3.41 12.90 -8.16
C ALA A 267 2.06 12.16 -8.09
N ILE A 268 1.08 12.55 -8.92
CA ILE A 268 -0.23 11.91 -8.98
C ILE A 268 -0.10 10.47 -9.51
N LYS A 269 0.80 10.21 -10.46
CA LYS A 269 1.06 8.86 -10.99
C LYS A 269 1.54 7.90 -9.90
N TYR A 270 2.43 8.33 -9.02
CA TYR A 270 2.89 7.49 -7.90
C TYR A 270 1.76 7.15 -6.92
N VAL A 271 0.95 8.15 -6.56
CA VAL A 271 -0.26 7.92 -5.72
C VAL A 271 -1.20 6.93 -6.39
N SER A 272 -1.43 7.07 -7.69
CA SER A 272 -2.35 6.24 -8.47
C SER A 272 -1.91 4.78 -8.54
N ILE A 273 -0.63 4.52 -8.75
CA ILE A 273 -0.06 3.17 -8.73
C ILE A 273 -0.25 2.54 -7.34
N ASN A 274 0.00 3.30 -6.28
CA ASN A 274 -0.21 2.83 -4.91
C ASN A 274 -1.69 2.48 -4.64
N ILE A 275 -2.66 3.25 -5.17
CA ILE A 275 -4.10 2.94 -5.08
C ILE A 275 -4.42 1.61 -5.77
N MET A 276 -3.87 1.36 -6.96
CA MET A 276 -4.11 0.11 -7.70
C MET A 276 -3.55 -1.10 -6.94
N ILE A 277 -2.34 -0.98 -6.40
CA ILE A 277 -1.72 -2.06 -5.61
C ILE A 277 -2.47 -2.27 -4.29
N MET A 278 -2.93 -1.20 -3.65
CA MET A 278 -3.77 -1.29 -2.46
C MET A 278 -5.04 -2.08 -2.75
N ALA A 279 -5.71 -1.84 -3.88
CA ALA A 279 -6.92 -2.57 -4.27
C ALA A 279 -6.66 -4.08 -4.39
N VAL A 280 -5.56 -4.48 -5.04
CA VAL A 280 -5.16 -5.89 -5.18
C VAL A 280 -4.84 -6.50 -3.81
N SER A 281 -4.09 -5.80 -2.98
CA SER A 281 -3.68 -6.28 -1.64
C SER A 281 -4.89 -6.48 -0.72
N VAL A 282 -5.85 -5.54 -0.72
CA VAL A 282 -7.10 -5.64 0.06
C VAL A 282 -7.93 -6.84 -0.39
N LEU A 283 -8.10 -7.04 -1.71
CA LEU A 283 -8.84 -8.21 -2.21
C LEU A 283 -8.16 -9.51 -1.83
N ALA A 284 -6.85 -9.63 -2.05
CA ALA A 284 -6.10 -10.82 -1.70
C ALA A 284 -6.20 -11.17 -0.22
N ALA A 285 -6.02 -10.17 0.65
CA ALA A 285 -6.15 -10.34 2.10
C ALA A 285 -7.56 -10.75 2.52
N SER A 286 -8.59 -10.08 1.98
CA SER A 286 -9.98 -10.30 2.39
C SER A 286 -10.58 -11.59 1.84
N TYR A 287 -10.20 -12.03 0.63
CA TYR A 287 -10.73 -13.27 0.04
C TYR A 287 -10.00 -14.54 0.48
N TYR A 288 -8.71 -14.45 0.72
CA TYR A 288 -7.90 -15.66 1.00
C TYR A 288 -7.45 -15.73 2.45
N VAL A 289 -6.92 -14.65 3.01
CA VAL A 289 -6.32 -14.68 4.36
C VAL A 289 -7.40 -14.66 5.45
N LEU A 290 -8.33 -13.71 5.39
CA LEU A 290 -9.36 -13.54 6.42
C LEU A 290 -10.19 -14.83 6.65
N PRO A 291 -10.80 -15.43 5.59
CA PRO A 291 -11.61 -16.63 5.76
C PRO A 291 -10.81 -17.83 6.24
N PHE A 292 -9.57 -17.94 5.79
CA PHE A 292 -8.69 -19.04 6.19
C PHE A 292 -8.31 -18.95 7.66
N VAL A 293 -7.79 -17.81 8.13
CA VAL A 293 -7.41 -17.61 9.53
C VAL A 293 -8.61 -17.79 10.45
N TRP A 294 -9.76 -17.21 10.08
CA TRP A 294 -10.99 -17.34 10.85
C TRP A 294 -11.45 -18.80 10.95
N SER A 295 -11.43 -19.55 9.84
CA SER A 295 -11.83 -20.97 9.84
C SER A 295 -10.90 -21.84 10.67
N MET A 296 -9.58 -21.59 10.62
CA MET A 296 -8.60 -22.28 11.46
C MET A 296 -8.85 -22.05 12.94
N LEU A 297 -9.07 -20.81 13.34
CA LEU A 297 -9.28 -20.45 14.75
C LEU A 297 -10.56 -21.09 15.33
N ILE A 298 -11.64 -21.10 14.55
CA ILE A 298 -12.89 -21.74 14.97
C ILE A 298 -12.75 -23.26 15.05
N ALA A 299 -12.11 -23.89 14.08
CA ALA A 299 -11.84 -25.32 14.09
C ALA A 299 -11.00 -25.72 15.32
N TYR A 300 -9.97 -24.93 15.64
CA TYR A 300 -9.11 -25.14 16.81
C TYR A 300 -9.87 -25.02 18.13
N ASN A 301 -10.68 -24.00 18.32
CA ASN A 301 -11.45 -23.80 19.53
C ASN A 301 -12.43 -24.95 19.81
N LYS A 302 -13.08 -25.48 18.78
CA LYS A 302 -13.98 -26.65 18.94
C LYS A 302 -13.25 -27.93 19.28
N LEU A 303 -12.07 -28.17 18.72
CA LEU A 303 -11.24 -29.32 19.07
C LEU A 303 -10.80 -29.29 20.54
N LYS A 304 -10.50 -28.08 21.06
CA LYS A 304 -10.13 -27.90 22.47
C LYS A 304 -11.32 -28.22 23.40
N ILE A 305 -12.51 -27.69 23.11
CA ILE A 305 -13.72 -27.93 23.92
C ILE A 305 -14.08 -29.43 23.91
N SER A 306 -14.02 -30.11 22.76
CA SER A 306 -14.35 -31.53 22.69
C SER A 306 -13.37 -32.42 23.48
N LYS A 307 -12.08 -32.06 23.53
CA LYS A 307 -11.09 -32.77 24.35
C LYS A 307 -11.33 -32.57 25.84
N THR A 308 -11.69 -31.38 26.29
CA THR A 308 -11.98 -31.10 27.71
C THR A 308 -13.22 -31.87 28.17
N VAL A 309 -14.30 -31.85 27.39
CA VAL A 309 -15.53 -32.61 27.72
C VAL A 309 -15.27 -34.12 27.78
N ASN A 310 -14.45 -34.67 26.88
CA ASN A 310 -14.11 -36.10 26.91
C ASN A 310 -13.16 -36.48 28.05
N SER A 311 -12.32 -35.55 28.54
CA SER A 311 -11.47 -35.80 29.71
C SER A 311 -12.32 -35.79 31.01
N ASP A 312 -13.29 -34.89 31.10
CA ASP A 312 -14.18 -34.82 32.27
C ASP A 312 -15.16 -36.02 32.36
N GLN A 313 -15.53 -36.60 31.20
CA GLN A 313 -16.35 -37.84 31.20
C GLN A 313 -15.53 -39.11 31.51
N LYS A 314 -14.20 -39.09 31.31
CA LYS A 314 -13.34 -40.22 31.68
C LYS A 314 -12.94 -40.24 33.15
N ASN A 315 -13.08 -39.12 33.82
CA ASN A 315 -12.73 -38.95 35.24
C ASN A 315 -13.97 -39.00 36.16
N LYS A 316 -15.15 -39.30 35.63
CA LYS A 316 -16.36 -39.71 36.35
C LYS A 316 -16.64 -41.21 36.13
#